data_a08b5c05531346f30b1eeaf733be5ad4
#
_entry.id   a08b5c05531346f30b1eeaf733be5ad4
#
_cell.length_a   1.000
_cell.length_b   1.000
_cell.length_c   1.000
_cell.angle_alpha   90.00
_cell.angle_beta   90.00
_cell.angle_gamma   90.00
#
_symmetry.space_group_name_H-M   'P 1'
#
loop_
_entity.id
_entity.type
_entity.pdbx_description
1 polymer ?
#
loop_
_entity_poly.entity_id
_entity_poly.type
_entity_poly.pdbx_seq_one_letter_code
_entity_poly.pdbx_strand_id
1 'polypeptide(L)'
;MRRGGDVPDEFSPSQREGLEVRRTDQERTLAAMHRLEKALESAAPMREEGWRAEVTAALAVLGEASTEEAENADRPDSLLSDVAHNQQRLRSRVRGIRTQYHQLRERIAELEGELQQVHDPLPDFADLRQRLAWVLTALRHVRARESDLIYEAYYDAFKADLGAET
;
A
#
# COMPACT_ATOMS: atom_id res chain seq x y z
N MET A 1 19.53 -30.35 15.38
CA MET A 1 19.56 -29.55 14.16
C MET A 1 18.17 -28.94 13.97
N ARG A 2 17.95 -27.71 14.45
CA ARG A 2 16.65 -27.03 14.26
C ARG A 2 16.60 -26.50 12.82
N ARG A 3 15.68 -27.06 12.04
CA ARG A 3 15.36 -26.58 10.71
C ARG A 3 14.91 -25.13 10.81
N GLY A 4 15.39 -24.32 9.91
CA GLY A 4 14.96 -22.92 9.78
C GLY A 4 13.46 -22.81 9.67
N GLY A 5 12.95 -21.68 10.19
CA GLY A 5 11.56 -21.35 10.42
C GLY A 5 10.53 -22.14 9.61
N ASP A 6 9.70 -22.83 10.32
CA ASP A 6 8.67 -23.70 9.75
C ASP A 6 7.68 -22.82 8.97
N VAL A 7 7.71 -22.96 7.65
CA VAL A 7 6.64 -22.39 6.80
C VAL A 7 5.36 -23.11 7.20
N PRO A 8 4.31 -22.43 7.63
CA PRO A 8 3.09 -23.10 8.07
C PRO A 8 2.41 -23.82 6.92
N ASP A 9 2.05 -25.08 7.15
CA ASP A 9 1.31 -25.89 6.18
C ASP A 9 -0.14 -25.40 6.02
N GLU A 10 -0.68 -24.78 7.05
CA GLU A 10 -2.04 -24.23 7.08
C GLU A 10 -2.05 -22.91 7.85
N PHE A 11 -2.98 -22.03 7.49
CA PHE A 11 -3.18 -20.79 8.26
C PHE A 11 -3.81 -21.08 9.62
N SER A 12 -3.21 -20.51 10.68
CA SER A 12 -3.84 -20.46 11.99
C SER A 12 -5.07 -19.52 11.97
N PRO A 13 -5.98 -19.62 12.95
CA PRO A 13 -7.10 -18.66 13.06
C PRO A 13 -6.64 -17.20 13.13
N SER A 14 -5.56 -16.91 13.84
CA SER A 14 -4.98 -15.57 13.92
C SER A 14 -4.42 -15.09 12.58
N GLN A 15 -3.75 -15.99 11.83
CA GLN A 15 -3.24 -15.67 10.49
C GLN A 15 -4.38 -15.44 9.49
N ARG A 16 -5.48 -16.19 9.58
CA ARG A 16 -6.69 -15.97 8.76
C ARG A 16 -7.31 -14.60 9.02
N GLU A 17 -7.38 -14.20 10.28
CA GLU A 17 -7.85 -12.85 10.64
C GLU A 17 -6.92 -11.78 10.08
N GLY A 18 -5.61 -11.98 10.17
CA GLY A 18 -4.62 -11.09 9.56
C GLY A 18 -4.76 -10.99 8.04
N LEU A 19 -5.07 -12.10 7.34
CA LEU A 19 -5.37 -12.12 5.91
C LEU A 19 -6.60 -11.26 5.57
N GLU A 20 -7.67 -11.38 6.35
CA GLU A 20 -8.89 -10.61 6.12
C GLU A 20 -8.68 -9.11 6.34
N VAL A 21 -7.98 -8.72 7.40
CA VAL A 21 -7.61 -7.31 7.65
C VAL A 21 -6.78 -6.77 6.49
N ARG A 22 -5.74 -7.50 6.09
CA ARG A 22 -4.88 -7.13 4.97
C ARG A 22 -5.67 -6.99 3.67
N ARG A 23 -6.55 -7.92 3.37
CA ARG A 23 -7.39 -7.88 2.16
C ARG A 23 -8.29 -6.65 2.14
N THR A 24 -8.96 -6.34 3.25
CA THR A 24 -9.81 -5.16 3.38
C THR A 24 -9.02 -3.88 3.19
N ASP A 25 -7.86 -3.76 3.82
CA ASP A 25 -6.98 -2.61 3.68
C ASP A 25 -6.48 -2.43 2.25
N GLN A 26 -6.08 -3.53 1.60
CA GLN A 26 -5.61 -3.52 0.21
C GLN A 26 -6.69 -3.11 -0.77
N GLU A 27 -7.90 -3.60 -0.61
CA GLU A 27 -9.06 -3.23 -1.44
C GLU A 27 -9.37 -1.74 -1.30
N ARG A 28 -9.34 -1.21 -0.09
CA ARG A 28 -9.56 0.21 0.19
C ARG A 28 -8.48 1.09 -0.44
N THR A 29 -7.22 0.74 -0.24
CA THR A 29 -6.09 1.48 -0.83
C THR A 29 -6.11 1.42 -2.35
N LEU A 30 -6.40 0.26 -2.93
CA LEU A 30 -6.50 0.10 -4.38
C LEU A 30 -7.63 0.95 -4.97
N ALA A 31 -8.79 1.00 -4.32
CA ALA A 31 -9.91 1.86 -4.74
C ALA A 31 -9.51 3.34 -4.68
N ALA A 32 -8.78 3.75 -3.64
CA ALA A 32 -8.26 5.11 -3.51
C ALA A 32 -7.23 5.44 -4.60
N MET A 33 -6.35 4.50 -4.96
CA MET A 33 -5.41 4.65 -6.07
C MET A 33 -6.13 4.85 -7.40
N HIS A 34 -7.13 4.05 -7.69
CA HIS A 34 -7.95 4.16 -8.93
C HIS A 34 -8.68 5.50 -8.99
N ARG A 35 -9.20 5.98 -7.86
CA ARG A 35 -9.83 7.31 -7.79
C ARG A 35 -8.85 8.42 -8.14
N LEU A 36 -7.62 8.35 -7.60
CA LEU A 36 -6.58 9.33 -7.93
C LEU A 36 -6.17 9.24 -9.40
N GLU A 37 -5.98 8.04 -9.94
CA GLU A 37 -5.70 7.86 -11.37
C GLU A 37 -6.74 8.51 -12.25
N LYS A 38 -8.02 8.26 -11.96
CA LYS A 38 -9.13 8.85 -12.69
C LYS A 38 -9.14 10.37 -12.62
N ALA A 39 -8.85 10.93 -11.45
CA ALA A 39 -8.72 12.38 -11.29
C ALA A 39 -7.56 12.95 -12.10
N LEU A 40 -6.42 12.25 -12.16
CA LEU A 40 -5.26 12.66 -12.94
C LEU A 40 -5.48 12.58 -14.46
N GLU A 41 -6.30 11.64 -14.93
CA GLU A 41 -6.64 11.50 -16.34
C GLU A 41 -7.55 12.62 -16.85
N SER A 42 -8.29 13.26 -15.97
CA SER A 42 -9.14 14.39 -16.33
C SER A 42 -8.31 15.55 -16.85
N ALA A 43 -8.59 16.01 -18.08
CA ALA A 43 -7.89 17.15 -18.66
C ALA A 43 -8.16 18.42 -17.84
N ALA A 44 -7.10 19.16 -17.56
CA ALA A 44 -7.16 20.40 -16.80
C ALA A 44 -7.38 21.70 -17.63
N PRO A 45 -7.30 21.74 -19.00
CA PRO A 45 -7.44 23.00 -19.72
C PRO A 45 -8.73 23.73 -19.35
N MET A 46 -8.61 24.98 -18.87
CA MET A 46 -9.71 25.84 -18.42
C MET A 46 -10.52 25.31 -17.21
N ARG A 47 -10.02 24.29 -16.52
CA ARG A 47 -10.65 23.67 -15.34
C ARG A 47 -9.67 23.40 -14.20
N GLU A 48 -8.63 24.21 -14.12
CA GLU A 48 -7.50 23.97 -13.18
C GLU A 48 -7.96 23.87 -11.71
N GLU A 49 -8.86 24.74 -11.28
CA GLU A 49 -9.39 24.70 -9.91
C GLU A 49 -10.24 23.44 -9.64
N GLY A 50 -11.10 23.08 -10.60
CA GLY A 50 -11.89 21.84 -10.53
C GLY A 50 -11.01 20.61 -10.48
N TRP A 51 -10.01 20.53 -11.34
CA TRP A 51 -9.03 19.45 -11.35
C TRP A 51 -8.25 19.38 -10.02
N ARG A 52 -7.77 20.53 -9.54
CA ARG A 52 -7.06 20.61 -8.26
C ARG A 52 -7.92 20.12 -7.10
N ALA A 53 -9.20 20.51 -7.05
CA ALA A 53 -10.13 20.06 -6.03
C ALA A 53 -10.35 18.55 -6.07
N GLU A 54 -10.54 17.98 -7.25
CA GLU A 54 -10.71 16.53 -7.45
C GLU A 54 -9.46 15.75 -7.03
N VAL A 55 -8.29 16.20 -7.45
CA VAL A 55 -7.01 15.57 -7.11
C VAL A 55 -6.72 15.69 -5.61
N THR A 56 -6.96 16.85 -5.01
CA THR A 56 -6.78 17.06 -3.57
C THR A 56 -7.66 16.11 -2.77
N ALA A 57 -8.95 15.98 -3.13
CA ALA A 57 -9.87 15.07 -2.46
C ALA A 57 -9.46 13.60 -2.62
N ALA A 58 -9.07 13.20 -3.83
CA ALA A 58 -8.63 11.83 -4.11
C ALA A 58 -7.33 11.49 -3.38
N LEU A 59 -6.38 12.42 -3.33
CA LEU A 59 -5.11 12.22 -2.63
C LEU A 59 -5.32 12.12 -1.10
N ALA A 60 -6.22 12.91 -0.53
CA ALA A 60 -6.57 12.82 0.88
C ALA A 60 -7.13 11.43 1.24
N VAL A 61 -8.01 10.88 0.41
CA VAL A 61 -8.53 9.51 0.60
C VAL A 61 -7.42 8.46 0.52
N LEU A 62 -6.50 8.61 -0.43
CA LEU A 62 -5.34 7.72 -0.54
C LEU A 62 -4.43 7.83 0.68
N GLY A 63 -4.17 9.02 1.18
CA GLY A 63 -3.38 9.27 2.38
C GLY A 63 -3.97 8.59 3.62
N GLU A 64 -5.27 8.73 3.83
CA GLU A 64 -5.99 8.06 4.93
C GLU A 64 -5.94 6.53 4.81
N ALA A 65 -6.24 6.00 3.63
CA ALA A 65 -6.22 4.55 3.39
C ALA A 65 -4.82 3.97 3.59
N SER A 66 -3.79 4.63 3.08
CA SER A 66 -2.39 4.20 3.23
C SER A 66 -1.93 4.24 4.68
N THR A 67 -2.36 5.24 5.45
CA THR A 67 -2.04 5.36 6.87
C THR A 67 -2.68 4.24 7.67
N GLU A 68 -3.95 3.97 7.46
CA GLU A 68 -4.66 2.88 8.15
C GLU A 68 -4.08 1.51 7.80
N GLU A 69 -3.80 1.26 6.52
CA GLU A 69 -3.14 0.01 6.10
C GLU A 69 -1.79 -0.18 6.79
N ALA A 70 -1.00 0.89 6.91
CA ALA A 70 0.30 0.85 7.57
C ALA A 70 0.19 0.62 9.08
N GLU A 71 -0.74 1.28 9.75
CA GLU A 71 -0.99 1.09 11.18
C GLU A 71 -1.39 -0.35 11.47
N ASN A 72 -2.27 -0.93 10.65
CA ASN A 72 -2.67 -2.33 10.77
C ASN A 72 -1.50 -3.29 10.48
N ALA A 73 -0.67 -2.99 9.48
CA ALA A 73 0.50 -3.81 9.13
C ALA A 73 1.59 -3.77 10.20
N ASP A 74 1.68 -2.70 10.97
CA ASP A 74 2.65 -2.56 12.06
C ASP A 74 2.19 -3.19 13.38
N ARG A 75 0.93 -3.62 13.47
CA ARG A 75 0.42 -4.32 14.66
C ARG A 75 1.18 -5.61 14.91
N PRO A 76 1.38 -6.00 16.18
CA PRO A 76 2.07 -7.25 16.51
C PRO A 76 1.40 -8.51 15.95
N ASP A 77 0.08 -8.46 15.75
CA ASP A 77 -0.74 -9.56 15.22
C ASP A 77 -0.92 -9.53 13.70
N SER A 78 -0.26 -8.60 12.99
CA SER A 78 -0.32 -8.54 11.52
C SER A 78 0.47 -9.67 10.87
N LEU A 79 0.13 -9.98 9.59
CA LEU A 79 0.88 -10.97 8.83
C LEU A 79 2.35 -10.58 8.62
N LEU A 80 2.64 -9.32 8.34
CA LEU A 80 4.03 -8.86 8.19
C LEU A 80 4.82 -9.03 9.49
N SER A 81 4.21 -8.75 10.63
CA SER A 81 4.84 -8.96 11.94
C SER A 81 5.07 -10.45 12.21
N ASP A 82 4.11 -11.30 11.85
CA ASP A 82 4.25 -12.76 11.94
C ASP A 82 5.43 -13.27 11.08
N VAL A 83 5.53 -12.82 9.83
CA VAL A 83 6.66 -13.17 8.95
C VAL A 83 7.98 -12.70 9.54
N ALA A 84 8.07 -11.46 10.01
CA ALA A 84 9.29 -10.91 10.60
C ALA A 84 9.73 -11.65 11.87
N HIS A 85 8.76 -12.14 12.65
CA HIS A 85 9.03 -12.87 13.89
C HIS A 85 9.43 -14.33 13.63
N ASN A 86 8.71 -15.03 12.77
CA ASN A 86 8.83 -16.47 12.58
C ASN A 86 9.79 -16.88 11.45
N GLN A 87 10.07 -16.00 10.48
CA GLN A 87 10.94 -16.30 9.34
C GLN A 87 12.11 -15.31 9.25
N GLN A 88 13.18 -15.64 9.95
CA GLN A 88 14.37 -14.76 10.04
C GLN A 88 14.95 -14.39 8.67
N ARG A 89 14.93 -15.30 7.71
CA ARG A 89 15.43 -15.06 6.35
C ARG A 89 14.67 -13.95 5.60
N LEU A 90 13.41 -13.70 5.97
CA LEU A 90 12.55 -12.69 5.33
C LEU A 90 12.50 -11.38 6.11
N ARG A 91 13.07 -11.31 7.30
CA ARG A 91 13.00 -10.15 8.18
C ARG A 91 13.53 -8.86 7.54
N SER A 92 14.63 -8.93 6.82
CA SER A 92 15.20 -7.75 6.16
C SER A 92 14.30 -7.27 5.00
N ARG A 93 13.64 -8.19 4.29
CA ARG A 93 12.66 -7.84 3.25
C ARG A 93 11.42 -7.17 3.83
N VAL A 94 10.92 -7.64 4.96
CA VAL A 94 9.81 -6.97 5.69
C VAL A 94 10.21 -5.56 6.07
N ARG A 95 11.39 -5.38 6.63
CA ARG A 95 11.92 -4.05 6.99
C ARG A 95 12.01 -3.13 5.77
N GLY A 96 12.52 -3.62 4.65
CA GLY A 96 12.64 -2.87 3.41
C GLY A 96 11.27 -2.42 2.87
N ILE A 97 10.27 -3.29 2.91
CA ILE A 97 8.90 -2.99 2.50
C ILE A 97 8.29 -1.90 3.41
N ARG A 98 8.42 -2.03 4.72
CA ARG A 98 7.94 -1.03 5.69
C ARG A 98 8.60 0.33 5.48
N THR A 99 9.90 0.36 5.22
CA THR A 99 10.63 1.60 4.91
C THR A 99 10.10 2.26 3.64
N GLN A 100 9.85 1.49 2.59
CA GLN A 100 9.29 2.02 1.34
C GLN A 100 7.89 2.59 1.52
N TYR A 101 7.01 1.90 2.24
CA TYR A 101 5.67 2.43 2.57
C TYR A 101 5.75 3.74 3.36
N HIS A 102 6.65 3.79 4.34
CA HIS A 102 6.85 5.01 5.12
C HIS A 102 7.29 6.20 4.24
N GLN A 103 8.28 5.99 3.35
CA GLN A 103 8.73 7.01 2.42
C GLN A 103 7.62 7.47 1.47
N LEU A 104 6.79 6.55 0.97
CA LEU A 104 5.68 6.89 0.09
C LEU A 104 4.59 7.69 0.82
N ARG A 105 4.29 7.36 2.07
CA ARG A 105 3.34 8.15 2.89
C ARG A 105 3.86 9.56 3.16
N GLU A 106 5.15 9.71 3.44
CA GLU A 106 5.76 11.04 3.58
C GLU A 106 5.62 11.84 2.29
N ARG A 107 5.86 11.21 1.14
CA ARG A 107 5.70 11.85 -0.16
C ARG A 107 4.24 12.26 -0.43
N ILE A 108 3.29 11.40 -0.09
CA ILE A 108 1.86 11.72 -0.20
C ILE A 108 1.52 12.94 0.68
N ALA A 109 1.97 12.98 1.92
CA ALA A 109 1.74 14.10 2.83
C ALA A 109 2.34 15.41 2.32
N GLU A 110 3.55 15.37 1.75
CA GLU A 110 4.18 16.53 1.12
C GLU A 110 3.34 17.05 -0.05
N LEU A 111 2.87 16.18 -0.92
CA LEU A 111 2.03 16.55 -2.07
C LEU A 111 0.65 17.08 -1.63
N GLU A 112 0.06 16.51 -0.59
CA GLU A 112 -1.16 17.05 0.02
C GLU A 112 -0.93 18.49 0.51
N GLY A 113 0.18 18.74 1.19
CA GLY A 113 0.56 20.06 1.64
C GLY A 113 0.72 21.07 0.50
N GLU A 114 1.38 20.67 -0.59
CA GLU A 114 1.53 21.51 -1.78
C GLU A 114 0.19 21.85 -2.43
N LEU A 115 -0.71 20.87 -2.54
CA LEU A 115 -2.04 21.06 -3.14
C LEU A 115 -2.94 21.99 -2.31
N GLN A 116 -2.77 21.99 -0.99
CA GLN A 116 -3.55 22.84 -0.07
C GLN A 116 -3.06 24.27 -0.01
N GLN A 117 -1.81 24.53 -0.36
CA GLN A 117 -1.26 25.89 -0.36
C GLN A 117 -1.81 26.71 -1.53
N VAL A 118 -2.22 27.95 -1.24
CA VAL A 118 -2.56 28.92 -2.27
C VAL A 118 -1.25 29.52 -2.78
N HIS A 119 -0.88 29.15 -4.00
CA HIS A 119 0.33 29.64 -4.64
C HIS A 119 0.05 30.76 -5.64
N ASP A 120 0.85 31.81 -5.57
CA ASP A 120 1.01 32.78 -6.62
C ASP A 120 2.52 32.86 -6.94
N PRO A 121 2.99 32.41 -8.12
CA PRO A 121 2.21 31.92 -9.28
C PRO A 121 1.61 30.52 -9.07
N LEU A 122 0.62 30.18 -9.90
CA LEU A 122 -0.03 28.87 -9.91
C LEU A 122 1.00 27.72 -10.05
N PRO A 123 0.83 26.60 -9.34
CA PRO A 123 1.73 25.46 -9.46
C PRO A 123 1.76 24.91 -10.88
N ASP A 124 2.90 24.33 -11.27
CA ASP A 124 3.01 23.58 -12.52
C ASP A 124 2.19 22.28 -12.41
N PHE A 125 1.01 22.28 -13.02
CA PHE A 125 0.11 21.13 -13.02
C PHE A 125 0.72 19.91 -13.72
N ALA A 126 1.54 20.10 -14.73
CA ALA A 126 2.23 19.02 -15.40
C ALA A 126 3.24 18.34 -14.46
N ASP A 127 3.98 19.11 -13.70
CA ASP A 127 4.91 18.58 -12.69
C ASP A 127 4.18 17.86 -11.56
N LEU A 128 3.11 18.45 -11.02
CA LEU A 128 2.27 17.80 -10.00
C LEU A 128 1.70 16.47 -10.48
N ARG A 129 1.15 16.45 -11.69
CA ARG A 129 0.62 15.24 -12.31
C ARG A 129 1.70 14.15 -12.42
N GLN A 130 2.88 14.50 -12.88
CA GLN A 130 3.99 13.56 -13.02
C GLN A 130 4.43 13.00 -11.66
N ARG A 131 4.55 13.83 -10.64
CA ARG A 131 4.93 13.38 -9.29
C ARG A 131 3.88 12.48 -8.66
N LEU A 132 2.60 12.77 -8.86
CA LEU A 132 1.49 11.93 -8.39
C LEU A 132 1.45 10.59 -9.14
N ALA A 133 1.65 10.60 -10.46
CA ALA A 133 1.75 9.38 -11.25
C ALA A 133 2.92 8.50 -10.80
N TRP A 134 4.06 9.11 -10.44
CA TRP A 134 5.20 8.40 -9.89
C TRP A 134 4.86 7.72 -8.55
N VAL A 135 4.15 8.41 -7.66
CA VAL A 135 3.70 7.83 -6.37
C VAL A 135 2.82 6.61 -6.60
N LEU A 136 1.87 6.68 -7.53
CA LEU A 136 1.00 5.55 -7.88
C LEU A 136 1.80 4.36 -8.41
N THR A 137 2.77 4.60 -9.28
CA THR A 137 3.65 3.55 -9.80
C THR A 137 4.48 2.92 -8.68
N ALA A 138 5.06 3.73 -7.81
CA ALA A 138 5.84 3.24 -6.68
C ALA A 138 5.00 2.44 -5.67
N LEU A 139 3.76 2.85 -5.41
CA LEU A 139 2.81 2.09 -4.60
C LEU A 139 2.50 0.72 -5.21
N ARG A 140 2.27 0.65 -6.52
CA ARG A 140 2.05 -0.64 -7.21
C ARG A 140 3.24 -1.57 -7.03
N HIS A 141 4.46 -1.06 -7.17
CA HIS A 141 5.68 -1.86 -7.03
C HIS A 141 5.86 -2.40 -5.62
N VAL A 142 5.71 -1.57 -4.59
CA VAL A 142 5.86 -2.04 -3.20
C VAL A 142 4.76 -3.02 -2.81
N ARG A 143 3.53 -2.82 -3.29
CA ARG A 143 2.41 -3.74 -3.06
C ARG A 143 2.64 -5.09 -3.71
N ALA A 144 3.17 -5.13 -4.94
CA ALA A 144 3.55 -6.36 -5.61
C ALA A 144 4.64 -7.11 -4.83
N ARG A 145 5.67 -6.42 -4.38
CA ARG A 145 6.75 -7.00 -3.55
C ARG A 145 6.23 -7.54 -2.21
N GLU A 146 5.31 -6.84 -1.58
CA GLU A 146 4.67 -7.31 -0.36
C GLU A 146 3.85 -8.59 -0.62
N SER A 147 3.07 -8.63 -1.69
CA SER A 147 2.29 -9.79 -2.07
C SER A 147 3.18 -11.00 -2.36
N ASP A 148 4.30 -10.81 -3.07
CA ASP A 148 5.28 -11.86 -3.32
C ASP A 148 5.88 -12.38 -2.01
N LEU A 149 6.21 -11.49 -1.07
CA LEU A 149 6.73 -11.85 0.24
C LEU A 149 5.73 -12.68 1.04
N ILE A 150 4.49 -12.26 1.10
CA ILE A 150 3.42 -12.97 1.82
C ILE A 150 3.16 -14.33 1.19
N TYR A 151 3.10 -14.39 -0.14
CA TYR A 151 2.93 -15.65 -0.86
C TYR A 151 4.10 -16.61 -0.60
N GLU A 152 5.34 -16.14 -0.64
CA GLU A 152 6.52 -16.95 -0.31
C GLU A 152 6.51 -17.44 1.15
N ALA A 153 6.13 -16.56 2.08
CA ALA A 153 6.11 -16.87 3.51
C ALA A 153 5.06 -17.94 3.87
N TYR A 154 3.93 -17.96 3.16
CA TYR A 154 2.80 -18.84 3.44
C TYR A 154 2.44 -19.75 2.25
N TYR A 155 3.43 -20.09 1.43
CA TYR A 155 3.22 -20.85 0.20
C TYR A 155 2.40 -22.14 0.40
N ASP A 156 2.78 -22.95 1.39
CA ASP A 156 2.10 -24.23 1.63
C ASP A 156 0.67 -24.06 2.16
N ALA A 157 0.46 -23.04 2.99
CA ALA A 157 -0.87 -22.71 3.49
C ALA A 157 -1.82 -22.22 2.38
N PHE A 158 -1.35 -21.37 1.46
CA PHE A 158 -2.12 -20.95 0.29
C PHE A 158 -2.46 -22.13 -0.63
N LYS A 159 -1.49 -23.03 -0.82
CA LYS A 159 -1.69 -24.22 -1.64
C LYS A 159 -2.73 -25.16 -1.01
N ALA A 160 -2.74 -25.31 0.31
CA ALA A 160 -3.74 -26.09 1.02
C ALA A 160 -5.15 -25.50 0.86
N ASP A 161 -5.29 -24.19 0.97
CA ASP A 161 -6.58 -23.51 0.78
C ASP A 161 -7.13 -23.71 -0.65
N LEU A 162 -6.29 -23.61 -1.68
CA LEU A 162 -6.68 -23.86 -3.07
C LEU A 162 -7.12 -25.33 -3.30
N GLY A 163 -6.50 -26.27 -2.61
CA GLY A 163 -6.89 -27.68 -2.67
C GLY A 163 -8.20 -28.01 -1.96
N ALA A 164 -8.62 -27.19 -1.01
CA ALA A 164 -9.86 -27.37 -0.26
C ALA A 164 -11.11 -26.87 -1.03
N GLU A 165 -10.92 -26.01 -2.05
CA GLU A 165 -12.00 -25.46 -2.89
C GLU A 165 -12.35 -26.38 -4.08
N THR A 166 -11.65 -27.49 -4.28
CA THR A 166 -11.90 -28.50 -5.32
C THR A 166 -12.56 -29.74 -4.75
#